data_83b3a8e6746942f20e07ce0a575fec30
#
_entry.id   83b3a8e6746942f20e07ce0a575fec30
#
_cell.length_a   1.000
_cell.length_b   1.000
_cell.length_c   1.000
_cell.angle_alpha   90.00
_cell.angle_beta   90.00
_cell.angle_gamma   90.00
#
_symmetry.space_group_name_H-M   'P 1'
#
loop_
_entity.id
_entity.type
_entity.pdbx_description
1 polymer ?
#
loop_
_entity_poly.entity_id
_entity_poly.type
_entity_poly.pdbx_seq_one_letter_code
_entity_poly.pdbx_strand_id
1 'polypeptide(L)'
;MLEIARKTKDTKKAQLDLQDMGTRKDQHPVLDKGKYKLPSGLYQLSPGEKQILCNFLHDVKLPDGYASNIRRSVDVKGCKVAGLKSHDYHIIFQKLLPLVVCDILPTDVVIPLIQLSNFFNKICSKELEVSELEKLCNSIGETLCRLEMIFPPAFFDIMMHLPAHIAWEARLGGPVSYRWMYPVERYLRTLKGYVRNKACPEGSIAEGYISEECLTFCSQFFEDVSIKLNRPDRRERCTVSEPPSGLSVFSSMDFSKKRSGQVESASSDDLRMMRHYILSNCDEAIPWIE
;
A
#
# COMPACT_ATOMS: atom_id res chain seq x y z
N MET A 1 1.69 16.61 -3.52
CA MET A 1 0.58 16.39 -4.47
C MET A 1 -0.76 16.90 -3.95
N LEU A 2 -1.28 16.42 -2.85
CA LEU A 2 -2.45 16.98 -2.19
C LEU A 2 -1.96 17.94 -1.10
N GLU A 3 -2.21 19.25 -1.27
CA GLU A 3 -1.81 20.25 -0.28
C GLU A 3 -2.63 20.08 1.01
N ILE A 4 -1.91 19.98 2.13
CA ILE A 4 -2.53 20.13 3.44
C ILE A 4 -2.41 21.60 3.79
N ALA A 5 -3.51 22.34 3.75
CA ALA A 5 -3.55 23.76 4.05
C ALA A 5 -2.87 24.05 5.40
N ARG A 6 -1.95 25.01 5.44
CA ARG A 6 -1.20 25.50 6.61
C ARG A 6 -0.11 24.57 7.19
N LYS A 7 0.23 23.44 6.52
CA LYS A 7 1.31 22.53 6.98
C LYS A 7 2.46 22.39 6.00
N THR A 8 2.49 23.16 4.92
CA THR A 8 3.61 23.12 3.99
C THR A 8 4.83 23.81 4.60
N LYS A 9 5.97 23.13 4.54
CA LYS A 9 7.28 23.69 4.92
C LYS A 9 7.83 24.57 3.80
N ASP A 10 7.23 24.53 2.63
CA ASP A 10 7.61 25.31 1.46
C ASP A 10 7.08 26.74 1.61
N THR A 11 7.88 27.56 2.27
CA THR A 11 7.55 28.94 2.59
C THR A 11 8.18 29.90 1.57
N LYS A 12 7.60 31.10 1.45
CA LYS A 12 8.19 32.20 0.67
C LYS A 12 9.68 32.45 1.00
N LYS A 13 10.07 32.32 2.28
CA LYS A 13 11.46 32.49 2.70
C LYS A 13 12.36 31.44 2.09
N ALA A 14 11.96 30.16 2.13
CA ALA A 14 12.73 29.07 1.53
C ALA A 14 12.94 29.26 0.01
N GLN A 15 11.97 29.82 -0.69
CA GLN A 15 12.11 30.11 -2.12
C GLN A 15 12.96 31.37 -2.41
N LEU A 16 12.95 32.35 -1.55
CA LEU A 16 13.90 33.49 -1.62
C LEU A 16 15.32 33.00 -1.36
N ASP A 17 15.53 32.09 -0.41
CA ASP A 17 16.84 31.49 -0.15
C ASP A 17 17.35 30.70 -1.39
N LEU A 18 16.48 29.99 -2.11
CA LEU A 18 16.83 29.34 -3.38
C LEU A 18 17.21 30.37 -4.46
N GLN A 19 16.55 31.54 -4.49
CA GLN A 19 16.88 32.63 -5.40
C GLN A 19 18.23 33.22 -5.08
N ASP A 20 18.52 33.45 -3.80
CA ASP A 20 19.82 34.00 -3.35
C ASP A 20 20.96 33.01 -3.63
N MET A 21 20.73 31.72 -3.50
CA MET A 21 21.68 30.66 -3.87
C MET A 21 21.82 30.45 -5.39
N GLY A 22 20.96 31.08 -6.20
CA GLY A 22 20.97 30.93 -7.66
C GLY A 22 20.58 29.55 -8.18
N THR A 23 19.97 28.70 -7.34
CA THR A 23 19.54 27.35 -7.66
C THR A 23 18.04 27.30 -7.92
N ARG A 24 17.56 26.28 -8.66
CA ARG A 24 16.12 26.02 -8.89
C ARG A 24 15.36 27.25 -9.38
N LYS A 25 15.81 27.81 -10.50
CA LYS A 25 15.21 29.02 -11.12
C LYS A 25 13.71 28.87 -11.42
N ASP A 26 13.25 27.66 -11.64
CA ASP A 26 11.86 27.29 -11.85
C ASP A 26 10.97 27.54 -10.62
N GLN A 27 11.56 27.63 -9.43
CA GLN A 27 10.86 27.85 -8.16
C GLN A 27 11.06 29.25 -7.57
N HIS A 28 11.76 30.13 -8.28
CA HIS A 28 11.97 31.48 -7.81
C HIS A 28 10.63 32.24 -7.73
N PRO A 29 10.37 32.96 -6.63
CA PRO A 29 9.14 33.73 -6.48
C PRO A 29 9.10 34.89 -7.46
N VAL A 30 8.00 35.04 -8.18
CA VAL A 30 7.80 36.16 -9.13
C VAL A 30 7.03 37.27 -8.44
N LEU A 31 7.52 38.51 -8.55
CA LEU A 31 6.82 39.67 -8.03
C LEU A 31 5.71 40.10 -9.02
N ASP A 32 4.45 39.88 -8.64
CA ASP A 32 3.28 40.30 -9.40
C ASP A 32 2.45 41.28 -8.58
N LYS A 33 2.28 42.51 -9.13
CA LYS A 33 1.51 43.63 -8.50
C LYS A 33 1.83 43.86 -7.02
N GLY A 34 3.13 43.83 -6.65
CA GLY A 34 3.59 44.06 -5.28
C GLY A 34 3.40 42.86 -4.32
N LYS A 35 2.91 41.72 -4.82
CA LYS A 35 2.82 40.45 -4.08
C LYS A 35 3.72 39.40 -4.75
N TYR A 36 4.41 38.62 -3.93
CA TYR A 36 5.15 37.48 -4.45
C TYR A 36 4.19 36.36 -4.77
N LYS A 37 4.23 35.93 -6.02
CA LYS A 37 3.52 34.75 -6.50
C LYS A 37 4.52 33.59 -6.59
N LEU A 38 4.19 32.48 -5.97
CA LEU A 38 4.99 31.27 -6.06
C LEU A 38 4.64 30.55 -7.37
N PRO A 39 5.63 30.19 -8.19
CA PRO A 39 5.38 29.43 -9.41
C PRO A 39 4.81 28.05 -9.07
N SER A 40 3.98 27.52 -9.96
CA SER A 40 3.47 26.16 -9.86
C SER A 40 4.58 25.18 -10.23
N GLY A 41 4.97 24.30 -9.32
CA GLY A 41 5.95 23.25 -9.64
C GLY A 41 5.36 22.18 -10.56
N LEU A 42 6.22 21.51 -11.35
CA LEU A 42 5.83 20.43 -12.28
C LEU A 42 5.11 19.26 -11.59
N TYR A 43 5.30 19.11 -10.29
CA TYR A 43 4.66 18.08 -9.45
C TYR A 43 3.28 18.47 -8.92
N GLN A 44 2.84 19.71 -9.16
CA GLN A 44 1.54 20.20 -8.69
C GLN A 44 0.44 19.80 -9.66
N LEU A 45 -0.54 19.12 -9.13
CA LEU A 45 -1.72 18.72 -9.90
C LEU A 45 -2.69 19.90 -10.06
N SER A 46 -3.18 20.10 -11.26
CA SER A 46 -4.32 20.98 -11.53
C SER A 46 -5.60 20.48 -10.82
N PRO A 47 -6.64 21.30 -10.68
CA PRO A 47 -7.90 20.86 -10.07
C PRO A 47 -8.53 19.65 -10.77
N GLY A 48 -8.42 19.58 -12.11
CA GLY A 48 -8.91 18.45 -12.90
C GLY A 48 -8.12 17.17 -12.63
N GLU A 49 -6.80 17.24 -12.58
CA GLU A 49 -5.93 16.10 -12.29
C GLU A 49 -6.10 15.59 -10.85
N LYS A 50 -6.29 16.51 -9.87
CA LYS A 50 -6.67 16.13 -8.50
C LYS A 50 -7.97 15.34 -8.47
N GLN A 51 -8.94 15.76 -9.27
CA GLN A 51 -10.22 15.05 -9.37
C GLN A 51 -10.05 13.66 -9.99
N ILE A 52 -9.23 13.52 -11.05
CA ILE A 52 -8.91 12.22 -11.66
C ILE A 52 -8.28 11.30 -10.63
N LEU A 53 -7.26 11.77 -9.90
CA LEU A 53 -6.60 10.99 -8.85
C LEU A 53 -7.58 10.55 -7.75
N CYS A 54 -8.43 11.45 -7.27
CA CYS A 54 -9.41 11.12 -6.24
C CYS A 54 -10.47 10.15 -6.73
N ASN A 55 -10.97 10.31 -7.96
CA ASN A 55 -11.90 9.36 -8.57
C ASN A 55 -11.27 7.97 -8.70
N PHE A 56 -10.04 7.88 -9.21
CA PHE A 56 -9.31 6.62 -9.33
C PHE A 56 -9.20 5.91 -7.97
N LEU A 57 -8.73 6.61 -6.93
CA LEU A 57 -8.59 6.02 -5.59
C LEU A 57 -9.93 5.65 -4.94
N HIS A 58 -11.01 6.36 -5.28
CA HIS A 58 -12.36 6.06 -4.80
C HIS A 58 -12.95 4.84 -5.47
N ASP A 59 -12.70 4.64 -6.77
CA ASP A 59 -13.34 3.61 -7.57
C ASP A 59 -12.56 2.29 -7.60
N VAL A 60 -11.27 2.32 -7.21
CA VAL A 60 -10.44 1.12 -7.15
C VAL A 60 -11.01 0.09 -6.19
N LYS A 61 -11.21 -1.12 -6.68
CA LYS A 61 -11.63 -2.29 -5.89
C LYS A 61 -10.44 -3.21 -5.69
N LEU A 62 -10.02 -3.36 -4.45
CA LEU A 62 -8.94 -4.26 -4.08
C LEU A 62 -9.51 -5.59 -3.61
N PRO A 63 -8.81 -6.72 -3.82
CA PRO A 63 -9.22 -8.03 -3.34
C PRO A 63 -9.44 -8.05 -1.81
N ASP A 64 -10.34 -8.89 -1.34
CA ASP A 64 -10.62 -9.06 0.09
C ASP A 64 -9.35 -9.47 0.84
N GLY A 65 -9.04 -8.75 1.92
CA GLY A 65 -7.87 -8.99 2.76
C GLY A 65 -6.56 -8.37 2.25
N TYR A 66 -6.55 -7.77 1.05
CA TYR A 66 -5.35 -7.15 0.49
C TYR A 66 -5.09 -5.76 1.07
N ALA A 67 -6.12 -4.96 1.23
CA ALA A 67 -6.04 -3.64 1.86
C ALA A 67 -7.35 -3.27 2.57
N SER A 68 -7.34 -2.18 3.33
CA SER A 68 -8.57 -1.59 3.84
C SER A 68 -9.39 -0.98 2.70
N ASN A 69 -10.64 -0.63 2.99
CA ASN A 69 -11.48 0.06 1.99
C ASN A 69 -11.02 1.52 1.84
N ILE A 70 -10.08 1.76 0.91
CA ILE A 70 -9.49 3.06 0.61
C ILE A 70 -10.57 4.09 0.25
N ARG A 71 -11.65 3.65 -0.42
CA ARG A 71 -12.80 4.48 -0.80
C ARG A 71 -13.34 5.35 0.35
N ARG A 72 -13.37 4.80 1.58
CA ARG A 72 -13.87 5.51 2.76
C ARG A 72 -13.00 6.69 3.18
N SER A 73 -11.75 6.68 2.77
CA SER A 73 -10.75 7.70 3.11
C SER A 73 -10.63 8.79 2.05
N VAL A 74 -11.37 8.69 0.95
CA VAL A 74 -11.32 9.63 -0.18
C VAL A 74 -12.57 10.49 -0.23
N ASP A 75 -12.39 11.80 -0.05
CA ASP A 75 -13.42 12.81 -0.33
C ASP A 75 -13.24 13.31 -1.75
N VAL A 76 -14.07 12.78 -2.65
CA VAL A 76 -14.06 13.12 -4.08
C VAL A 76 -14.40 14.58 -4.31
N LYS A 77 -15.40 15.14 -3.59
CA LYS A 77 -15.85 16.52 -3.77
C LYS A 77 -14.81 17.54 -3.30
N GLY A 78 -14.20 17.27 -2.15
CA GLY A 78 -13.13 18.10 -1.59
C GLY A 78 -11.75 17.81 -2.13
N CYS A 79 -11.57 16.82 -3.01
CA CYS A 79 -10.28 16.34 -3.51
C CYS A 79 -9.28 16.11 -2.37
N LYS A 80 -9.70 15.39 -1.33
CA LYS A 80 -8.91 15.11 -0.12
C LYS A 80 -8.85 13.63 0.17
N VAL A 81 -7.73 13.20 0.70
CA VAL A 81 -7.55 11.85 1.23
C VAL A 81 -7.14 11.96 2.69
N ALA A 82 -7.91 11.34 3.59
CA ALA A 82 -7.68 11.40 5.02
C ALA A 82 -8.04 10.09 5.70
N GLY A 83 -7.39 9.81 6.85
CA GLY A 83 -7.71 8.62 7.66
C GLY A 83 -7.18 7.29 7.10
N LEU A 84 -6.21 7.34 6.19
CA LEU A 84 -5.50 6.16 5.71
C LEU A 84 -4.68 5.53 6.84
N LYS A 85 -4.63 4.21 6.86
CA LYS A 85 -3.72 3.44 7.72
C LYS A 85 -2.35 3.32 7.05
N SER A 86 -1.31 3.02 7.83
CA SER A 86 0.07 2.85 7.31
C SER A 86 0.13 1.85 6.16
N HIS A 87 -0.58 0.73 6.26
CA HIS A 87 -0.64 -0.27 5.19
C HIS A 87 -1.27 0.27 3.90
N ASP A 88 -2.28 1.14 4.00
CA ASP A 88 -2.94 1.72 2.82
C ASP A 88 -1.98 2.65 2.07
N TYR A 89 -1.11 3.38 2.77
CA TYR A 89 -0.05 4.16 2.14
C TYR A 89 0.92 3.29 1.33
N HIS A 90 1.30 2.12 1.86
CA HIS A 90 2.13 1.17 1.11
C HIS A 90 1.45 0.70 -0.18
N ILE A 91 0.18 0.32 -0.11
CA ILE A 91 -0.58 -0.12 -1.29
C ILE A 91 -0.72 1.01 -2.31
N ILE A 92 -1.10 2.20 -1.85
CA ILE A 92 -1.23 3.36 -2.74
C ILE A 92 0.10 3.66 -3.39
N PHE A 93 1.18 3.78 -2.63
CA PHE A 93 2.47 4.18 -3.14
C PHE A 93 3.10 3.14 -4.05
N GLN A 94 3.07 1.86 -3.66
CA GLN A 94 3.76 0.79 -4.39
C GLN A 94 2.96 0.23 -5.57
N LYS A 95 1.64 0.35 -5.57
CA LYS A 95 0.78 -0.32 -6.57
C LYS A 95 -0.12 0.63 -7.36
N LEU A 96 -0.77 1.58 -6.67
CA LEU A 96 -1.80 2.40 -7.30
C LEU A 96 -1.25 3.70 -7.89
N LEU A 97 -0.33 4.35 -7.18
CA LEU A 97 0.25 5.62 -7.61
C LEU A 97 0.94 5.52 -8.98
N PRO A 98 1.80 4.51 -9.24
CA PRO A 98 2.42 4.36 -10.55
C PRO A 98 1.44 4.34 -11.72
N LEU A 99 0.26 3.72 -11.51
CA LEU A 99 -0.75 3.59 -12.56
C LEU A 99 -1.39 4.93 -12.93
N VAL A 100 -1.70 5.74 -11.92
CA VAL A 100 -2.44 6.98 -12.16
C VAL A 100 -1.53 8.17 -12.53
N VAL A 101 -0.29 8.20 -12.02
CA VAL A 101 0.62 9.33 -12.31
C VAL A 101 1.10 9.37 -13.75
N CYS A 102 1.12 8.22 -14.45
CA CYS A 102 1.51 8.15 -15.85
C CYS A 102 0.61 9.00 -16.76
N ASP A 103 -0.66 9.12 -16.41
CA ASP A 103 -1.66 9.84 -17.22
C ASP A 103 -1.79 11.32 -16.85
N ILE A 104 -1.30 11.73 -15.66
CA ILE A 104 -1.57 13.07 -15.12
C ILE A 104 -0.33 13.92 -14.89
N LEU A 105 0.86 13.35 -14.90
CA LEU A 105 2.10 14.09 -14.63
C LEU A 105 3.07 14.02 -15.83
N PRO A 106 3.94 15.04 -15.99
CA PRO A 106 5.01 14.99 -16.98
C PRO A 106 5.96 13.81 -16.75
N THR A 107 6.48 13.26 -17.84
CA THR A 107 7.38 12.08 -17.82
C THR A 107 8.57 12.26 -16.89
N ASP A 108 9.15 13.46 -16.86
CA ASP A 108 10.30 13.78 -15.99
C ASP A 108 9.99 13.63 -14.50
N VAL A 109 8.73 13.84 -14.10
CA VAL A 109 8.26 13.64 -12.72
C VAL A 109 7.85 12.19 -12.48
N VAL A 110 7.23 11.56 -13.48
CA VAL A 110 6.71 10.19 -13.40
C VAL A 110 7.83 9.17 -13.23
N ILE A 111 8.91 9.28 -14.02
CA ILE A 111 10.01 8.30 -14.00
C ILE A 111 10.60 8.12 -12.60
N PRO A 112 11.11 9.17 -11.91
CA PRO A 112 11.70 9.00 -10.59
C PRO A 112 10.69 8.59 -9.52
N LEU A 113 9.41 8.95 -9.65
CA LEU A 113 8.35 8.47 -8.75
C LEU A 113 8.11 6.96 -8.91
N ILE A 114 8.08 6.46 -10.14
CA ILE A 114 7.94 5.03 -10.41
C ILE A 114 9.20 4.28 -9.95
N GLN A 115 10.38 4.83 -10.16
CA GLN A 115 11.63 4.23 -9.67
C GLN A 115 11.62 4.09 -8.15
N LEU A 116 11.20 5.13 -7.44
CA LEU A 116 11.07 5.10 -5.98
C LEU A 116 9.99 4.11 -5.52
N SER A 117 8.85 4.07 -6.20
CA SER A 117 7.78 3.11 -5.94
C SER A 117 8.26 1.67 -6.11
N ASN A 118 8.95 1.37 -7.20
CA ASN A 118 9.53 0.05 -7.48
C ASN A 118 10.60 -0.33 -6.46
N PHE A 119 11.43 0.63 -6.03
CA PHE A 119 12.39 0.42 -4.96
C PHE A 119 11.70 -0.10 -3.69
N PHE A 120 10.66 0.61 -3.21
CA PHE A 120 9.92 0.18 -2.03
C PHE A 120 9.16 -1.13 -2.23
N ASN A 121 8.62 -1.36 -3.43
CA ASN A 121 7.95 -2.62 -3.73
C ASN A 121 8.90 -3.82 -3.63
N LYS A 122 10.14 -3.69 -4.13
CA LYS A 122 11.16 -4.73 -4.06
C LYS A 122 11.68 -4.92 -2.63
N ILE A 123 12.04 -3.85 -1.93
CA ILE A 123 12.54 -3.92 -0.54
C ILE A 123 11.49 -4.54 0.41
N CYS A 124 10.20 -4.31 0.17
CA CYS A 124 9.12 -4.85 0.98
C CYS A 124 8.69 -6.27 0.55
N SER A 125 9.35 -6.89 -0.42
CA SER A 125 9.05 -8.26 -0.83
C SER A 125 9.40 -9.25 0.28
N LYS A 126 8.79 -10.45 0.21
CA LYS A 126 9.07 -11.53 1.18
C LYS A 126 10.42 -12.20 0.93
N GLU A 127 10.86 -12.18 -0.30
CA GLU A 127 12.11 -12.77 -0.77
C GLU A 127 12.94 -11.65 -1.40
N LEU A 128 14.23 -11.64 -1.07
CA LEU A 128 15.20 -10.66 -1.57
C LEU A 128 16.40 -11.37 -2.16
N GLU A 129 16.66 -11.10 -3.42
CA GLU A 129 17.86 -11.55 -4.09
C GLU A 129 19.00 -10.56 -3.85
N VAL A 130 20.18 -11.06 -3.46
CA VAL A 130 21.34 -10.21 -3.13
C VAL A 130 21.78 -9.39 -4.36
N SER A 131 21.75 -9.97 -5.56
CA SER A 131 22.09 -9.29 -6.79
C SER A 131 21.14 -8.11 -7.10
N GLU A 132 19.86 -8.25 -6.77
CA GLU A 132 18.88 -7.16 -6.91
C GLU A 132 19.09 -6.06 -5.85
N LEU A 133 19.41 -6.42 -4.62
CA LEU A 133 19.72 -5.44 -3.57
C LEU A 133 20.93 -4.57 -3.95
N GLU A 134 21.97 -5.14 -4.56
CA GLU A 134 23.11 -4.38 -5.03
C GLU A 134 22.73 -3.38 -6.13
N LYS A 135 21.87 -3.78 -7.08
CA LYS A 135 21.33 -2.85 -8.08
C LYS A 135 20.50 -1.73 -7.44
N LEU A 136 19.68 -2.06 -6.44
CA LEU A 136 18.88 -1.07 -5.72
C LEU A 136 19.76 -0.09 -4.94
N CYS A 137 20.82 -0.56 -4.26
CA CYS A 137 21.79 0.31 -3.58
C CYS A 137 22.41 1.33 -4.53
N ASN A 138 22.77 0.89 -5.73
CA ASN A 138 23.45 1.75 -6.72
C ASN A 138 22.47 2.74 -7.38
N SER A 139 21.22 2.36 -7.59
CA SER A 139 20.25 3.18 -8.33
C SER A 139 19.48 4.18 -7.48
N ILE A 140 19.32 3.92 -6.18
CA ILE A 140 18.49 4.77 -5.33
C ILE A 140 19.04 6.19 -5.20
N GLY A 141 20.36 6.35 -5.13
CA GLY A 141 20.99 7.67 -5.04
C GLY A 141 20.65 8.54 -6.25
N GLU A 142 20.73 7.99 -7.46
CA GLU A 142 20.34 8.71 -8.68
C GLU A 142 18.86 9.09 -8.68
N THR A 143 18.00 8.17 -8.24
CA THR A 143 16.56 8.43 -8.11
C THR A 143 16.27 9.57 -7.15
N LEU A 144 16.93 9.61 -5.99
CA LEU A 144 16.79 10.68 -5.01
C LEU A 144 17.28 12.01 -5.55
N CYS A 145 18.43 12.04 -6.26
CA CYS A 145 18.92 13.24 -6.92
C CYS A 145 17.94 13.78 -7.97
N ARG A 146 17.34 12.91 -8.78
CA ARG A 146 16.30 13.31 -9.75
C ARG A 146 15.08 13.89 -9.06
N LEU A 147 14.64 13.29 -7.97
CA LEU A 147 13.54 13.83 -7.17
C LEU A 147 13.89 15.19 -6.56
N GLU A 148 15.12 15.37 -6.10
CA GLU A 148 15.61 16.66 -5.57
C GLU A 148 15.59 17.76 -6.60
N MET A 149 15.85 17.46 -7.87
CA MET A 149 15.72 18.43 -8.96
C MET A 149 14.27 18.85 -9.26
N ILE A 150 13.29 18.07 -8.83
CA ILE A 150 11.86 18.28 -9.14
C ILE A 150 11.10 18.87 -7.95
N PHE A 151 11.26 18.24 -6.77
CA PHE A 151 10.51 18.60 -5.58
C PHE A 151 11.21 19.71 -4.78
N PRO A 152 10.46 20.53 -4.02
CA PRO A 152 11.05 21.60 -3.21
C PRO A 152 11.87 21.00 -2.06
N PRO A 153 12.85 21.77 -1.51
CA PRO A 153 13.69 21.30 -0.40
C PRO A 153 12.91 20.80 0.82
N ALA A 154 11.73 21.35 1.06
CA ALA A 154 10.86 20.94 2.14
C ALA A 154 10.33 19.49 2.01
N PHE A 155 10.42 18.91 0.82
CA PHE A 155 10.10 17.49 0.58
C PHE A 155 11.19 16.56 1.14
N PHE A 156 12.45 17.03 1.13
CA PHE A 156 13.61 16.25 1.56
C PHE A 156 13.85 16.41 3.06
N ASP A 157 13.07 15.70 3.84
CA ASP A 157 13.33 15.51 5.26
C ASP A 157 14.17 14.24 5.50
N ILE A 158 14.46 13.97 6.76
CA ILE A 158 15.24 12.78 7.15
C ILE A 158 14.66 11.47 6.63
N MET A 159 13.34 11.39 6.42
CA MET A 159 12.68 10.19 5.91
C MET A 159 13.01 9.93 4.43
N MET A 160 13.26 10.99 3.66
CA MET A 160 13.69 10.87 2.26
C MET A 160 15.16 10.49 2.11
N HIS A 161 15.97 10.66 3.15
CA HIS A 161 17.35 10.18 3.18
C HIS A 161 17.45 8.67 3.48
N LEU A 162 16.53 8.13 4.29
CA LEU A 162 16.56 6.73 4.71
C LEU A 162 16.63 5.71 3.55
N PRO A 163 15.93 5.87 2.42
CA PRO A 163 16.04 4.96 1.29
C PRO A 163 17.47 4.68 0.83
N ALA A 164 18.38 5.65 0.99
CA ALA A 164 19.79 5.47 0.65
C ALA A 164 20.48 4.34 1.45
N HIS A 165 19.98 4.04 2.66
CA HIS A 165 20.56 3.05 3.57
C HIS A 165 19.76 1.74 3.63
N ILE A 166 18.45 1.79 3.37
CA ILE A 166 17.53 0.66 3.57
C ILE A 166 17.94 -0.57 2.75
N ALA A 167 18.43 -0.41 1.52
CA ALA A 167 18.83 -1.54 0.69
C ALA A 167 20.06 -2.27 1.28
N TRP A 168 21.02 -1.52 1.81
CA TRP A 168 22.17 -2.08 2.52
C TRP A 168 21.76 -2.77 3.83
N GLU A 169 20.90 -2.14 4.60
CA GLU A 169 20.36 -2.70 5.84
C GLU A 169 19.57 -3.99 5.60
N ALA A 170 18.81 -4.05 4.48
CA ALA A 170 18.10 -5.25 4.07
C ALA A 170 19.05 -6.41 3.73
N ARG A 171 20.23 -6.11 3.18
CA ARG A 171 21.28 -7.13 2.94
C ARG A 171 21.81 -7.73 4.25
N LEU A 172 21.95 -6.91 5.30
CA LEU A 172 22.44 -7.36 6.60
C LEU A 172 21.36 -8.06 7.45
N GLY A 173 20.16 -7.53 7.43
CA GLY A 173 19.08 -7.95 8.32
C GLY A 173 17.97 -8.77 7.65
N GLY A 174 18.09 -9.08 6.36
CA GLY A 174 17.06 -9.80 5.60
C GLY A 174 15.82 -8.97 5.27
N PRO A 175 14.76 -9.60 4.73
CA PRO A 175 13.56 -8.91 4.28
C PRO A 175 12.88 -8.09 5.36
N VAL A 176 12.54 -6.85 5.03
CA VAL A 176 11.93 -5.89 5.95
C VAL A 176 10.59 -6.39 6.51
N SER A 177 9.86 -7.18 5.72
CA SER A 177 8.56 -7.75 6.10
C SER A 177 8.60 -8.60 7.37
N TYR A 178 9.73 -9.23 7.69
CA TYR A 178 9.90 -10.03 8.91
C TYR A 178 10.31 -9.20 10.13
N ARG A 179 10.70 -7.94 9.93
CA ARG A 179 11.14 -7.00 10.97
C ARG A 179 10.16 -5.87 11.24
N TRP A 180 9.03 -5.86 10.52
CA TRP A 180 8.00 -4.84 10.72
C TRP A 180 7.35 -4.93 12.10
N MET A 181 7.03 -3.77 12.65
CA MET A 181 6.32 -3.67 13.92
C MET A 181 4.83 -4.03 13.84
N TYR A 182 4.25 -4.13 12.62
CA TYR A 182 2.83 -4.44 12.47
C TYR A 182 2.33 -5.71 13.18
N PRO A 183 3.07 -6.86 13.17
CA PRO A 183 2.67 -8.03 13.94
C PRO A 183 2.65 -7.74 15.44
N VAL A 184 3.67 -7.01 15.94
CA VAL A 184 3.79 -6.62 17.35
C VAL A 184 2.68 -5.66 17.74
N GLU A 185 2.39 -4.64 16.92
CA GLU A 185 1.27 -3.70 17.15
C GLU A 185 -0.08 -4.43 17.21
N ARG A 186 -0.32 -5.39 16.33
CA ARG A 186 -1.53 -6.22 16.37
C ARG A 186 -1.63 -7.01 17.67
N TYR A 187 -0.53 -7.61 18.08
CA TYR A 187 -0.48 -8.36 19.33
C TYR A 187 -0.68 -7.47 20.55
N LEU A 188 -0.03 -6.31 20.60
CA LEU A 188 -0.24 -5.31 21.63
C LEU A 188 -1.70 -4.84 21.70
N ARG A 189 -2.39 -4.73 20.55
CA ARG A 189 -3.82 -4.44 20.51
C ARG A 189 -4.64 -5.54 21.16
N THR A 190 -4.30 -6.80 20.95
CA THR A 190 -4.96 -7.95 21.60
C THR A 190 -4.76 -7.88 23.11
N LEU A 191 -3.51 -7.70 23.56
CA LEU A 191 -3.19 -7.55 24.99
C LEU A 191 -3.92 -6.37 25.64
N LYS A 192 -4.00 -5.25 24.93
CA LYS A 192 -4.78 -4.09 25.42
C LYS A 192 -6.26 -4.40 25.56
N GLY A 193 -6.79 -5.32 24.74
CA GLY A 193 -8.17 -5.80 24.86
C GLY A 193 -8.45 -6.59 26.13
N TYR A 194 -7.43 -7.19 26.76
CA TYR A 194 -7.55 -7.89 28.03
C TYR A 194 -7.62 -6.98 29.26
N VAL A 195 -7.23 -5.70 29.12
CA VAL A 195 -7.23 -4.75 30.24
C VAL A 195 -8.65 -4.43 30.66
N ARG A 196 -9.12 -5.08 31.71
CA ARG A 196 -10.40 -4.82 32.36
C ARG A 196 -10.24 -3.81 33.51
N ASN A 197 -9.19 -4.00 34.33
CA ASN A 197 -8.85 -3.09 35.40
C ASN A 197 -7.67 -2.21 34.99
N LYS A 198 -7.94 -0.92 34.83
CA LYS A 198 -6.94 0.08 34.43
C LYS A 198 -5.95 0.42 35.57
N ALA A 199 -6.27 0.10 36.82
CA ALA A 199 -5.37 0.31 37.94
C ALA A 199 -4.26 -0.75 38.04
N CYS A 200 -4.53 -1.97 37.53
CA CYS A 200 -3.57 -3.09 37.48
C CYS A 200 -3.64 -3.74 36.08
N PRO A 201 -3.15 -3.06 35.03
CA PRO A 201 -3.26 -3.54 33.66
C PRO A 201 -2.48 -4.84 33.42
N GLU A 202 -1.33 -4.99 34.04
CA GLU A 202 -0.46 -6.18 33.95
C GLU A 202 -1.17 -7.44 34.45
N GLY A 203 -1.85 -7.38 35.59
CA GLY A 203 -2.64 -8.50 36.10
C GLY A 203 -3.80 -8.86 35.19
N SER A 204 -4.53 -7.85 34.68
CA SER A 204 -5.62 -8.08 33.71
C SER A 204 -5.15 -8.71 32.41
N ILE A 205 -3.95 -8.33 31.93
CA ILE A 205 -3.34 -8.91 30.73
C ILE A 205 -2.95 -10.36 30.99
N ALA A 206 -2.29 -10.65 32.12
CA ALA A 206 -1.87 -11.99 32.48
C ALA A 206 -3.08 -12.93 32.60
N GLU A 207 -4.12 -12.54 33.33
CA GLU A 207 -5.36 -13.32 33.45
C GLU A 207 -6.05 -13.56 32.11
N GLY A 208 -6.17 -12.51 31.29
CA GLY A 208 -6.78 -12.60 29.95
C GLY A 208 -6.02 -13.55 29.04
N TYR A 209 -4.69 -13.47 29.05
CA TYR A 209 -3.81 -14.33 28.26
C TYR A 209 -3.91 -15.80 28.70
N ILE A 210 -3.79 -16.07 30.01
CA ILE A 210 -3.92 -17.44 30.55
C ILE A 210 -5.30 -18.02 30.26
N SER A 211 -6.35 -17.25 30.42
CA SER A 211 -7.71 -17.69 30.12
C SER A 211 -7.91 -18.06 28.65
N GLU A 212 -7.38 -17.26 27.72
CA GLU A 212 -7.46 -17.56 26.28
C GLU A 212 -6.64 -18.80 25.93
N GLU A 213 -5.45 -18.95 26.51
CA GLU A 213 -4.59 -20.11 26.31
C GLU A 213 -5.24 -21.39 26.83
N CYS A 214 -5.77 -21.36 28.06
CA CYS A 214 -6.51 -22.49 28.64
C CYS A 214 -7.74 -22.87 27.79
N LEU A 215 -8.53 -21.90 27.36
CA LEU A 215 -9.68 -22.15 26.49
C LEU A 215 -9.25 -22.75 25.15
N THR A 216 -8.14 -22.29 24.59
CA THR A 216 -7.58 -22.82 23.34
C THR A 216 -7.17 -24.28 23.51
N PHE A 217 -6.45 -24.63 24.58
CA PHE A 217 -6.08 -26.00 24.87
C PHE A 217 -7.31 -26.87 25.12
N CYS A 218 -8.23 -26.44 25.97
CA CYS A 218 -9.47 -27.20 26.25
C CYS A 218 -10.27 -27.45 24.97
N SER A 219 -10.33 -26.47 24.07
CA SER A 219 -11.10 -26.60 22.81
C SER A 219 -10.52 -27.62 21.84
N GLN A 220 -9.24 -27.97 21.95
CA GLN A 220 -8.61 -29.01 21.14
C GLN A 220 -9.11 -30.42 21.49
N PHE A 221 -9.68 -30.60 22.68
CA PHE A 221 -10.25 -31.85 23.11
C PHE A 221 -11.73 -32.04 22.72
N PHE A 222 -12.35 -31.02 22.14
CA PHE A 222 -13.73 -31.12 21.67
C PHE A 222 -13.74 -31.40 20.16
N GLU A 223 -14.15 -32.63 19.77
CA GLU A 223 -14.15 -33.06 18.36
C GLU A 223 -15.19 -32.31 17.52
N ASP A 224 -16.31 -31.90 18.11
CA ASP A 224 -17.45 -31.29 17.39
C ASP A 224 -17.46 -29.75 17.41
N VAL A 225 -16.48 -29.10 18.03
CA VAL A 225 -16.44 -27.66 18.15
C VAL A 225 -15.41 -27.05 17.19
N SER A 226 -15.87 -26.36 16.17
CA SER A 226 -14.96 -25.58 15.32
C SER A 226 -14.61 -24.24 15.97
N ILE A 227 -13.39 -24.13 16.44
CA ILE A 227 -12.82 -22.91 16.97
C ILE A 227 -12.01 -22.17 15.88
N LYS A 228 -11.68 -20.92 16.17
CA LYS A 228 -10.91 -20.08 15.24
C LYS A 228 -9.56 -20.69 14.84
N LEU A 229 -8.94 -21.50 15.72
CA LEU A 229 -7.62 -22.10 15.54
C LEU A 229 -7.65 -23.45 14.83
N ASN A 230 -8.70 -24.26 15.02
CA ASN A 230 -8.87 -25.56 14.34
C ASN A 230 -9.85 -25.48 13.16
N ARG A 231 -10.29 -24.26 12.80
CA ARG A 231 -11.11 -24.08 11.60
C ARG A 231 -10.23 -24.34 10.39
N PRO A 232 -10.53 -25.35 9.58
CA PRO A 232 -9.76 -25.59 8.36
C PRO A 232 -9.72 -24.30 7.55
N ASP A 233 -8.54 -23.95 7.07
CA ASP A 233 -8.36 -22.76 6.24
C ASP A 233 -9.36 -22.86 5.07
N ARG A 234 -9.99 -21.75 4.69
CA ARG A 234 -10.97 -21.77 3.57
C ARG A 234 -10.40 -22.38 2.30
N ARG A 235 -9.06 -22.46 2.21
CA ARG A 235 -8.33 -23.12 1.11
C ARG A 235 -8.26 -24.65 1.24
N GLU A 236 -8.38 -25.23 2.45
CA GLU A 236 -8.29 -26.69 2.67
C GLU A 236 -9.64 -27.41 2.62
N ARG A 237 -10.74 -26.70 2.42
CA ARG A 237 -12.07 -27.32 2.22
C ARG A 237 -12.29 -27.93 0.84
N CYS A 238 -11.27 -28.05 0.04
CA CYS A 238 -11.32 -28.91 -1.12
C CYS A 238 -11.13 -30.35 -0.66
N THR A 239 -12.19 -31.01 -0.19
CA THR A 239 -12.25 -32.46 -0.19
C THR A 239 -11.97 -32.91 -1.61
N VAL A 240 -10.88 -33.64 -1.74
CA VAL A 240 -10.49 -34.30 -2.98
C VAL A 240 -11.57 -35.32 -3.35
N SER A 241 -12.63 -34.87 -3.99
CA SER A 241 -13.39 -35.72 -4.90
C SER A 241 -12.59 -35.71 -6.20
N GLU A 242 -12.39 -36.90 -6.78
CA GLU A 242 -11.65 -37.12 -8.02
C GLU A 242 -11.86 -35.99 -9.05
N PRO A 243 -10.80 -35.53 -9.71
CA PRO A 243 -10.91 -34.40 -10.61
C PRO A 243 -11.90 -34.72 -11.73
N PRO A 244 -12.96 -33.94 -11.93
CA PRO A 244 -13.68 -33.99 -13.16
C PRO A 244 -12.71 -33.67 -14.29
N SER A 245 -12.87 -34.28 -15.45
CA SER A 245 -12.06 -34.07 -16.65
C SER A 245 -12.09 -32.60 -17.12
N GLY A 246 -11.37 -31.73 -16.44
CA GLY A 246 -11.32 -30.28 -16.70
C GLY A 246 -10.27 -29.61 -15.83
N LEU A 247 -9.94 -28.35 -16.16
CA LEU A 247 -8.96 -27.55 -15.44
C LEU A 247 -9.32 -27.46 -13.94
N SER A 248 -8.36 -27.73 -13.06
CA SER A 248 -8.55 -27.78 -11.60
C SER A 248 -9.06 -26.44 -11.03
N VAL A 249 -8.74 -25.33 -11.68
CA VAL A 249 -9.15 -23.98 -11.30
C VAL A 249 -10.67 -23.78 -11.30
N PHE A 250 -11.42 -24.59 -12.05
CA PHE A 250 -12.90 -24.54 -12.09
C PHE A 250 -13.58 -25.58 -11.22
N SER A 251 -12.85 -26.54 -10.66
CA SER A 251 -13.44 -27.66 -9.93
C SER A 251 -13.74 -27.39 -8.46
N SER A 252 -13.29 -26.29 -7.88
CA SER A 252 -13.33 -26.01 -6.43
C SER A 252 -13.97 -24.70 -6.02
N MET A 253 -14.90 -24.15 -6.80
CA MET A 253 -15.60 -22.91 -6.40
C MET A 253 -16.81 -23.23 -5.52
N ASP A 254 -16.58 -23.37 -4.23
CA ASP A 254 -17.61 -23.27 -3.21
C ASP A 254 -17.98 -21.80 -3.01
N PHE A 255 -19.06 -21.35 -3.63
CA PHE A 255 -19.61 -20.02 -3.46
C PHE A 255 -20.18 -19.86 -2.05
N SER A 256 -19.37 -19.42 -1.09
CA SER A 256 -19.89 -19.01 0.21
C SER A 256 -20.86 -17.84 0.02
N LYS A 257 -22.14 -18.06 0.28
CA LYS A 257 -23.17 -16.99 0.27
C LYS A 257 -22.74 -15.87 1.18
N LYS A 258 -22.30 -14.74 0.62
CA LYS A 258 -22.10 -13.51 1.40
C LYS A 258 -23.47 -13.05 1.90
N ARG A 259 -23.57 -12.79 3.20
CA ARG A 259 -24.73 -12.13 3.80
C ARG A 259 -24.82 -10.72 3.23
N SER A 260 -25.98 -10.40 2.64
CA SER A 260 -26.40 -9.07 2.15
C SER A 260 -25.44 -8.36 1.19
N GLY A 261 -25.41 -8.76 -0.06
CA GLY A 261 -24.92 -7.96 -1.18
C GLY A 261 -25.99 -7.95 -2.27
N GLN A 262 -26.16 -6.84 -2.94
CA GLN A 262 -26.89 -6.85 -4.22
C GLN A 262 -26.12 -7.76 -5.18
N VAL A 263 -26.82 -8.72 -5.76
CA VAL A 263 -26.27 -9.56 -6.83
C VAL A 263 -26.31 -8.72 -8.09
N GLU A 264 -25.18 -8.14 -8.46
CA GLU A 264 -25.02 -7.55 -9.79
C GLU A 264 -24.67 -8.68 -10.76
N SER A 265 -25.42 -8.82 -11.82
CA SER A 265 -25.07 -9.71 -12.93
C SER A 265 -23.92 -9.09 -13.71
N ALA A 266 -22.80 -9.81 -13.79
CA ALA A 266 -21.68 -9.39 -14.64
C ALA A 266 -22.12 -9.41 -16.12
N SER A 267 -21.68 -8.43 -16.89
CA SER A 267 -21.92 -8.42 -18.34
C SER A 267 -21.21 -9.58 -19.03
N SER A 268 -21.62 -9.93 -20.24
CA SER A 268 -20.96 -10.99 -21.03
C SER A 268 -19.48 -10.70 -21.27
N ASP A 269 -19.13 -9.40 -21.44
CA ASP A 269 -17.77 -8.95 -21.65
C ASP A 269 -16.91 -9.04 -20.37
N ASP A 270 -17.49 -8.70 -19.21
CA ASP A 270 -16.83 -8.87 -17.91
C ASP A 270 -16.53 -10.34 -17.64
N LEU A 271 -17.48 -11.25 -17.91
CA LEU A 271 -17.29 -12.69 -17.78
C LEU A 271 -16.21 -13.21 -18.72
N ARG A 272 -16.13 -12.69 -19.93
CA ARG A 272 -15.09 -13.04 -20.90
C ARG A 272 -13.72 -12.57 -20.44
N MET A 273 -13.60 -11.34 -19.95
CA MET A 273 -12.36 -10.80 -19.40
C MET A 273 -11.92 -11.59 -18.15
N MET A 274 -12.85 -11.90 -17.24
CA MET A 274 -12.55 -12.73 -16.06
C MET A 274 -12.04 -14.11 -16.43
N ARG A 275 -12.68 -14.78 -17.40
CA ARG A 275 -12.23 -16.09 -17.89
C ARG A 275 -10.85 -16.03 -18.53
N HIS A 276 -10.62 -15.02 -19.36
CA HIS A 276 -9.32 -14.79 -19.99
C HIS A 276 -8.24 -14.57 -18.94
N TYR A 277 -8.51 -13.73 -17.93
CA TYR A 277 -7.57 -13.48 -16.84
C TYR A 277 -7.26 -14.75 -16.03
N ILE A 278 -8.27 -15.55 -15.69
CA ILE A 278 -8.07 -16.81 -14.95
C ILE A 278 -7.22 -17.77 -15.77
N LEU A 279 -7.53 -17.97 -17.03
CA LEU A 279 -6.80 -18.89 -17.91
C LEU A 279 -5.36 -18.42 -18.14
N SER A 280 -5.13 -17.13 -18.33
CA SER A 280 -3.78 -16.58 -18.53
C SER A 280 -2.88 -16.65 -17.29
N ASN A 281 -3.46 -16.85 -16.11
CA ASN A 281 -2.73 -16.99 -14.84
C ASN A 281 -2.84 -18.41 -14.24
N CYS A 282 -3.26 -19.38 -15.03
CA CYS A 282 -3.36 -20.77 -14.62
C CYS A 282 -2.23 -21.57 -15.24
N ASP A 283 -1.37 -22.16 -14.41
CA ASP A 283 -0.21 -22.95 -14.88
C ASP A 283 -0.63 -24.14 -15.75
N GLU A 284 -1.80 -24.73 -15.47
CA GLU A 284 -2.37 -25.83 -16.26
C GLU A 284 -2.82 -25.40 -17.67
N ALA A 285 -3.06 -24.12 -17.90
CA ALA A 285 -3.48 -23.59 -19.19
C ALA A 285 -2.32 -23.17 -20.08
N ILE A 286 -1.10 -23.01 -19.53
CA ILE A 286 0.10 -22.59 -20.28
C ILE A 286 0.34 -23.43 -21.55
N PRO A 287 0.25 -24.78 -21.52
CA PRO A 287 0.49 -25.59 -22.71
C PRO A 287 -0.52 -25.39 -23.86
N TRP A 288 -1.62 -24.70 -23.60
CA TRP A 288 -2.72 -24.48 -24.55
C TRP A 288 -2.78 -23.03 -25.06
N ILE A 289 -1.91 -22.16 -24.53
CA ILE A 289 -1.85 -20.74 -24.89
C ILE A 289 -0.74 -20.47 -25.93
N GLU A 290 0.23 -21.40 -26.12
CA GLU A 290 1.18 -21.43 -27.21
C GLU A 290 0.52 -22.00 -28.48
#